data_9f712625705e82e1ee3a47a9a963eece
#
_entry.id   9f712625705e82e1ee3a47a9a963eece
#
_cell.length_a   1.000
_cell.length_b   1.000
_cell.length_c   1.000
_cell.angle_alpha   90.00
_cell.angle_beta   90.00
_cell.angle_gamma   90.00
#
_symmetry.space_group_name_H-M   'P 1'
#
loop_
_entity.id
_entity.type
_entity.pdbx_description
1 polymer ?
#
loop_
_entity_poly.entity_id
_entity_poly.type
_entity_poly.pdbx_seq_one_letter_code
_entity_poly.pdbx_strand_id
1 'polypeptide(L)'
;MSNLTFLRRPPFCPNPDCDSRTNPATWRFQRKGFYPRSQPPHRIQRYRCSHCSRYFSSQTFAATYWLKRPRLLESVFHRLVACSALRQIAREHQVSHSTIRTLSDRLSRHCLLFHERLRPKTTPTEPLVLDGFRTFEHSQYWPMDVNLVVGTSLFFVYGFNDVELRRSGAMRPAQRTRRAVLERRHGRPDPDATRKRVEALLRRVIPARARPCFEATSTRPTSGPSRGAGTGHPARADQLEGAYDTQSALPGEPCRTC
;
A
#
# COMPACT_ATOMS: atom_id res chain seq x y z
N MET A 1 -7.22 11.81 21.56
CA MET A 1 -5.88 11.22 21.91
C MET A 1 -6.13 9.85 22.49
N SER A 2 -6.23 8.86 21.64
CA SER A 2 -6.49 7.48 22.05
C SER A 2 -5.26 6.90 22.71
N ASN A 3 -5.39 6.58 23.99
CA ASN A 3 -4.45 5.75 24.74
C ASN A 3 -4.24 4.46 23.95
N LEU A 4 -3.11 4.35 23.28
CA LEU A 4 -2.59 3.08 22.79
C LEU A 4 -2.42 2.20 24.04
N THR A 5 -3.43 1.40 24.30
CA THR A 5 -3.46 0.43 25.40
C THR A 5 -2.23 -0.42 25.22
N PHE A 6 -1.22 -0.20 26.05
CA PHE A 6 -0.01 -1.02 26.11
C PHE A 6 -0.41 -2.48 25.99
N LEU A 7 0.14 -3.17 25.03
CA LEU A 7 -0.03 -4.61 24.90
C LEU A 7 0.31 -5.23 26.25
N ARG A 8 -0.70 -5.53 27.06
CA ARG A 8 -0.53 -6.15 28.40
C ARG A 8 0.23 -7.47 28.29
N ARG A 9 0.20 -8.09 27.12
CA ARG A 9 0.88 -9.33 26.79
C ARG A 9 1.58 -9.17 25.42
N PRO A 10 2.90 -9.44 25.34
CA PRO A 10 3.58 -9.47 24.05
C PRO A 10 3.02 -10.63 23.19
N PRO A 11 2.95 -10.47 21.85
CA PRO A 11 2.27 -11.42 20.98
C PRO A 11 3.05 -12.73 20.76
N PHE A 12 4.39 -12.69 20.77
CA PHE A 12 5.28 -13.85 20.54
C PHE A 12 6.70 -13.55 21.00
N CYS A 13 7.58 -14.54 21.00
CA CYS A 13 9.01 -14.32 21.22
C CYS A 13 9.64 -13.62 19.99
N PRO A 14 10.33 -12.47 20.15
CA PRO A 14 10.94 -11.77 19.03
C PRO A 14 12.20 -12.45 18.47
N ASN A 15 12.75 -13.46 19.16
CA ASN A 15 13.88 -14.23 18.65
C ASN A 15 13.42 -15.15 17.50
N PRO A 16 13.98 -15.02 16.26
CA PRO A 16 13.60 -15.86 15.15
C PRO A 16 13.90 -17.35 15.38
N ASP A 17 14.94 -17.66 16.14
CA ASP A 17 15.44 -19.02 16.39
C ASP A 17 14.79 -19.68 17.63
N CYS A 18 13.71 -19.09 18.16
CA CYS A 18 13.03 -19.61 19.33
C CYS A 18 11.77 -20.37 18.94
N ASP A 19 11.63 -21.63 19.34
CA ASP A 19 10.46 -22.47 19.08
C ASP A 19 9.14 -21.84 19.56
N SER A 20 9.21 -21.05 20.65
CA SER A 20 8.06 -20.28 21.13
C SER A 20 7.59 -19.15 20.20
N ARG A 21 8.32 -18.85 19.13
CA ARG A 21 7.88 -17.89 18.10
C ARG A 21 6.82 -18.50 17.21
N THR A 22 6.97 -19.76 16.86
CA THR A 22 6.04 -20.50 15.98
C THR A 22 4.81 -20.98 16.73
N ASN A 23 4.93 -21.19 18.04
CA ASN A 23 3.82 -21.61 18.88
C ASN A 23 3.53 -20.61 20.02
N PRO A 24 2.88 -19.48 19.72
CA PRO A 24 2.61 -18.43 20.70
C PRO A 24 1.58 -18.84 21.79
N ALA A 25 0.79 -19.88 21.57
CA ALA A 25 -0.23 -20.35 22.54
C ALA A 25 0.42 -20.91 23.82
N THR A 26 1.53 -21.63 23.69
CA THR A 26 2.26 -22.24 24.81
C THR A 26 3.39 -21.33 25.32
N TRP A 27 3.61 -20.20 24.67
CA TRP A 27 4.71 -19.30 25.02
C TRP A 27 4.54 -18.67 26.40
N ARG A 28 5.58 -18.78 27.21
CA ARG A 28 5.69 -18.16 28.53
C ARG A 28 6.80 -17.12 28.56
N PHE A 29 6.56 -16.05 29.30
CA PHE A 29 7.51 -14.96 29.50
C PHE A 29 7.41 -14.40 30.92
N GLN A 30 8.49 -13.79 31.40
CA GLN A 30 8.57 -13.12 32.67
C GLN A 30 8.60 -11.60 32.46
N ARG A 31 7.91 -10.83 33.31
CA ARG A 31 8.06 -9.39 33.39
C ARG A 31 9.29 -9.06 34.20
N LYS A 32 10.18 -8.22 33.68
CA LYS A 32 11.48 -7.85 34.30
C LYS A 32 11.58 -6.35 34.57
N GLY A 33 10.51 -5.79 35.18
CA GLY A 33 10.48 -4.37 35.54
C GLY A 33 10.39 -3.45 34.34
N PHE A 34 10.74 -2.18 34.56
CA PHE A 34 10.64 -1.10 33.58
C PHE A 34 12.00 -0.41 33.42
N TYR A 35 12.19 0.26 32.30
CA TYR A 35 13.25 1.24 32.13
C TYR A 35 12.67 2.58 31.66
N PRO A 36 13.33 3.72 32.03
CA PRO A 36 12.88 5.03 31.62
C PRO A 36 13.24 5.32 30.16
N ARG A 37 12.46 6.20 29.52
CA ARG A 37 12.71 6.73 28.18
C ARG A 37 12.41 8.22 28.16
N SER A 38 13.24 9.02 27.47
CA SER A 38 13.04 10.46 27.30
C SER A 38 11.80 10.83 26.49
N GLN A 39 11.41 9.96 25.54
CA GLN A 39 10.24 10.13 24.68
C GLN A 39 9.07 9.26 25.15
N PRO A 40 7.81 9.71 24.98
CA PRO A 40 6.64 8.88 25.27
C PRO A 40 6.64 7.53 24.53
N PRO A 41 6.19 6.46 25.19
CA PRO A 41 5.83 6.35 26.60
C PRO A 41 7.11 6.36 27.48
N HIS A 42 7.08 7.12 28.56
CA HIS A 42 8.28 7.36 29.40
C HIS A 42 8.73 6.13 30.21
N ARG A 43 7.88 5.14 30.37
CA ARG A 43 8.19 3.87 31.06
C ARG A 43 7.94 2.70 30.10
N ILE A 44 8.95 1.88 29.88
CA ILE A 44 8.93 0.76 28.97
C ILE A 44 9.04 -0.55 29.76
N GLN A 45 8.05 -1.42 29.63
CA GLN A 45 8.07 -2.75 30.26
C GLN A 45 9.10 -3.65 29.58
N ARG A 46 9.97 -4.27 30.37
CA ARG A 46 10.88 -5.33 29.94
C ARG A 46 10.30 -6.70 30.18
N TYR A 47 10.66 -7.61 29.30
CA TYR A 47 10.29 -9.01 29.34
C TYR A 47 11.52 -9.91 29.13
N ARG A 48 11.41 -11.15 29.59
CA ARG A 48 12.36 -12.22 29.32
C ARG A 48 11.57 -13.44 28.82
N CYS A 49 11.96 -14.02 27.70
CA CYS A 49 11.40 -15.28 27.21
C CYS A 49 11.84 -16.41 28.17
N SER A 50 10.88 -17.26 28.58
CA SER A 50 11.21 -18.39 29.47
C SER A 50 11.92 -19.53 28.74
N HIS A 51 11.80 -19.60 27.40
CA HIS A 51 12.42 -20.66 26.60
C HIS A 51 13.87 -20.29 26.20
N CYS A 52 14.05 -19.22 25.43
CA CYS A 52 15.39 -18.83 24.94
C CYS A 52 16.11 -17.81 25.83
N SER A 53 15.53 -17.42 26.95
CA SER A 53 16.08 -16.46 27.92
C SER A 53 16.37 -15.05 27.37
N ARG A 54 16.05 -14.73 26.11
CA ARG A 54 16.31 -13.44 25.50
C ARG A 54 15.44 -12.36 26.13
N TYR A 55 16.04 -11.19 26.37
CA TYR A 55 15.35 -10.00 26.86
C TYR A 55 14.80 -9.20 25.70
N PHE A 56 13.63 -8.60 25.90
CA PHE A 56 12.96 -7.71 24.94
C PHE A 56 12.05 -6.74 25.70
N SER A 57 11.37 -5.85 25.01
CA SER A 57 10.49 -4.87 25.65
C SER A 57 9.20 -4.69 24.86
N SER A 58 8.22 -3.98 25.45
CA SER A 58 7.00 -3.59 24.75
C SER A 58 7.28 -2.77 23.48
N GLN A 59 8.40 -2.03 23.44
CA GLN A 59 8.81 -1.28 22.26
C GLN A 59 9.24 -2.15 21.08
N THR A 60 9.68 -3.38 21.32
CA THR A 60 10.12 -4.30 20.25
C THR A 60 9.03 -4.53 19.20
N PHE A 61 7.76 -4.43 19.59
CA PHE A 61 6.60 -4.61 18.71
C PHE A 61 5.98 -3.30 18.22
N ALA A 62 6.56 -2.16 18.60
CA ALA A 62 6.02 -0.85 18.24
C ALA A 62 6.65 -0.33 16.93
N ALA A 63 5.85 0.34 16.10
CA ALA A 63 6.35 1.04 14.92
C ALA A 63 7.42 2.09 15.26
N THR A 64 7.42 2.59 16.51
CA THR A 64 8.38 3.56 17.03
C THR A 64 9.66 2.95 17.61
N TYR A 65 9.87 1.62 17.47
CA TYR A 65 11.04 0.93 17.97
C TYR A 65 12.34 1.53 17.41
N TRP A 66 13.28 1.88 18.29
CA TRP A 66 14.58 2.50 17.94
C TRP A 66 14.52 3.84 17.20
N LEU A 67 13.38 4.53 17.19
CA LEU A 67 13.31 5.86 16.62
C LEU A 67 13.80 6.92 17.60
N LYS A 68 14.73 7.78 17.15
CA LYS A 68 15.19 8.96 17.91
C LYS A 68 14.09 10.02 18.02
N ARG A 69 13.24 10.16 16.98
CA ARG A 69 12.13 11.13 16.91
C ARG A 69 10.82 10.40 16.61
N PRO A 70 10.24 9.67 17.59
CA PRO A 70 9.03 8.84 17.34
C PRO A 70 7.79 9.66 16.95
N ARG A 71 7.68 10.93 17.41
CA ARG A 71 6.57 11.82 17.04
C ARG A 71 6.53 12.16 15.54
N LEU A 72 7.68 12.12 14.88
CA LEU A 72 7.75 12.38 13.44
C LEU A 72 7.00 11.32 12.62
N LEU A 73 6.88 10.09 13.13
CA LEU A 73 6.26 8.98 12.42
C LEU A 73 4.78 9.26 12.07
N GLU A 74 4.02 9.80 13.02
CA GLU A 74 2.61 10.15 12.84
C GLU A 74 2.43 11.25 11.78
N SER A 75 3.21 12.33 11.90
CA SER A 75 3.15 13.41 10.91
C SER A 75 3.55 12.95 9.51
N VAL A 76 4.58 12.13 9.38
CA VAL A 76 4.99 11.54 8.10
C VAL A 76 3.89 10.66 7.53
N PHE A 77 3.21 9.86 8.36
CA PHE A 77 2.06 9.05 7.92
C PHE A 77 0.96 9.91 7.31
N HIS A 78 0.51 10.97 8.00
CA HIS A 78 -0.53 11.87 7.47
C HIS A 78 -0.12 12.53 6.16
N ARG A 79 1.15 12.93 6.02
CA ARG A 79 1.65 13.53 4.78
C ARG A 79 1.72 12.53 3.62
N LEU A 80 2.08 11.28 3.90
CA LEU A 80 2.07 10.21 2.88
C LEU A 80 0.65 9.91 2.40
N VAL A 81 -0.32 9.83 3.32
CA VAL A 81 -1.75 9.65 2.97
C VAL A 81 -2.27 10.83 2.14
N ALA A 82 -1.79 12.07 2.42
CA ALA A 82 -2.08 13.26 1.62
C ALA A 82 -1.25 13.35 0.32
N CYS A 83 -0.65 12.25 -0.15
CA CYS A 83 0.12 12.16 -1.38
C CYS A 83 1.31 13.14 -1.48
N SER A 84 1.85 13.62 -0.35
CA SER A 84 3.01 14.52 -0.36
C SER A 84 4.29 13.78 -0.75
N ALA A 85 5.12 14.40 -1.58
CA ALA A 85 6.39 13.82 -2.01
C ALA A 85 7.40 13.74 -0.84
N LEU A 86 8.19 12.66 -0.75
CA LEU A 86 9.15 12.44 0.34
C LEU A 86 10.13 13.60 0.55
N ARG A 87 10.59 14.25 -0.54
CA ARG A 87 11.47 15.43 -0.45
C ARG A 87 10.76 16.65 0.11
N GLN A 88 9.47 16.80 -0.13
CA GLN A 88 8.66 17.89 0.42
C GLN A 88 8.48 17.69 1.93
N ILE A 89 8.13 16.47 2.35
CA ILE A 89 8.01 16.10 3.77
C ILE A 89 9.34 16.35 4.50
N ALA A 90 10.47 15.99 3.87
CA ALA A 90 11.80 16.22 4.44
C ALA A 90 12.09 17.70 4.69
N ARG A 91 11.77 18.58 3.72
CA ARG A 91 11.92 20.05 3.87
C ARG A 91 11.03 20.62 4.97
N GLU A 92 9.78 20.20 5.03
CA GLU A 92 8.81 20.64 6.04
C GLU A 92 9.26 20.33 7.47
N HIS A 93 9.77 19.11 7.68
CA HIS A 93 10.23 18.66 8.97
C HIS A 93 11.71 18.95 9.27
N GLN A 94 12.39 19.63 8.37
CA GLN A 94 13.82 19.95 8.49
C GLN A 94 14.68 18.73 8.82
N VAL A 95 14.45 17.64 8.12
CA VAL A 95 15.19 16.37 8.24
C VAL A 95 15.71 15.92 6.88
N SER A 96 16.69 15.00 6.90
CA SER A 96 17.21 14.45 5.64
C SER A 96 16.15 13.64 4.90
N HIS A 97 16.22 13.64 3.58
CA HIS A 97 15.38 12.81 2.72
C HIS A 97 15.50 11.32 3.07
N SER A 98 16.70 10.85 3.42
CA SER A 98 16.95 9.47 3.85
C SER A 98 16.17 9.10 5.12
N THR A 99 16.03 10.04 6.06
CA THR A 99 15.21 9.84 7.27
C THR A 99 13.76 9.60 6.89
N ILE A 100 13.18 10.44 6.03
CA ILE A 100 11.77 10.28 5.59
C ILE A 100 11.59 8.98 4.81
N ARG A 101 12.53 8.63 3.92
CA ARG A 101 12.49 7.36 3.20
C ARG A 101 12.47 6.17 4.16
N THR A 102 13.36 6.15 5.16
CA THR A 102 13.40 5.06 6.16
C THR A 102 12.10 4.98 6.98
N LEU A 103 11.49 6.12 7.31
CA LEU A 103 10.20 6.16 8.01
C LEU A 103 9.06 5.67 7.10
N SER A 104 9.06 6.06 5.83
CA SER A 104 8.11 5.58 4.82
C SER A 104 8.19 4.06 4.65
N ASP A 105 9.39 3.50 4.47
CA ASP A 105 9.62 2.05 4.35
C ASP A 105 9.16 1.29 5.60
N ARG A 106 9.36 1.89 6.77
CA ARG A 106 8.89 1.32 8.04
C ARG A 106 7.37 1.33 8.14
N LEU A 107 6.72 2.44 7.82
CA LEU A 107 5.26 2.57 7.80
C LEU A 107 4.64 1.59 6.81
N SER A 108 5.17 1.51 5.59
CA SER A 108 4.68 0.60 4.56
C SER A 108 4.71 -0.85 5.04
N ARG A 109 5.81 -1.31 5.65
CA ARG A 109 5.90 -2.66 6.22
C ARG A 109 4.88 -2.90 7.34
N HIS A 110 4.68 -1.93 8.23
CA HIS A 110 3.68 -2.05 9.30
C HIS A 110 2.25 -2.07 8.74
N CYS A 111 1.94 -1.24 7.76
CA CYS A 111 0.64 -1.24 7.08
C CYS A 111 0.36 -2.57 6.38
N LEU A 112 1.34 -3.14 5.67
CA LEU A 112 1.22 -4.45 5.03
C LEU A 112 0.96 -5.57 6.04
N LEU A 113 1.72 -5.60 7.13
CA LEU A 113 1.52 -6.60 8.19
C LEU A 113 0.16 -6.45 8.89
N PHE A 114 -0.30 -5.21 9.09
CA PHE A 114 -1.60 -4.93 9.66
C PHE A 114 -2.72 -5.38 8.71
N HIS A 115 -2.62 -5.05 7.44
CA HIS A 115 -3.55 -5.46 6.39
C HIS A 115 -3.64 -7.00 6.30
N GLU A 116 -2.50 -7.69 6.22
CA GLU A 116 -2.47 -9.16 6.17
C GLU A 116 -3.07 -9.82 7.43
N ARG A 117 -3.02 -9.16 8.57
CA ARG A 117 -3.68 -9.65 9.80
C ARG A 117 -5.20 -9.46 9.78
N LEU A 118 -5.69 -8.40 9.13
CA LEU A 118 -7.13 -8.12 9.03
C LEU A 118 -7.79 -8.91 7.91
N ARG A 119 -7.13 -9.02 6.76
CA ARG A 119 -7.65 -9.64 5.54
C ARG A 119 -8.33 -11.01 5.74
N PRO A 120 -7.76 -11.98 6.47
CA PRO A 120 -8.40 -13.30 6.66
C PRO A 120 -9.70 -13.24 7.45
N LYS A 121 -9.94 -12.16 8.20
CA LYS A 121 -11.12 -11.95 9.03
C LYS A 121 -12.22 -11.16 8.33
N THR A 122 -11.92 -10.67 7.12
CA THR A 122 -12.80 -9.76 6.38
C THR A 122 -13.22 -10.43 5.10
N THR A 123 -14.46 -10.92 5.05
CA THR A 123 -15.09 -11.44 3.83
C THR A 123 -15.83 -10.29 3.15
N PRO A 124 -15.70 -10.11 1.83
CA PRO A 124 -16.46 -9.10 1.11
C PRO A 124 -17.97 -9.35 1.24
N THR A 125 -18.69 -8.38 1.77
CA THR A 125 -20.15 -8.37 1.89
C THR A 125 -20.80 -7.23 1.12
N GLU A 126 -19.98 -6.47 0.38
CA GLU A 126 -20.33 -5.28 -0.39
C GLU A 126 -19.87 -5.45 -1.84
N PRO A 127 -20.40 -4.66 -2.79
CA PRO A 127 -19.87 -4.62 -4.15
C PRO A 127 -18.40 -4.23 -4.15
N LEU A 128 -17.64 -4.81 -5.09
CA LEU A 128 -16.21 -4.61 -5.21
C LEU A 128 -15.87 -3.85 -6.48
N VAL A 129 -14.94 -2.92 -6.35
CA VAL A 129 -14.31 -2.23 -7.48
C VAL A 129 -12.89 -2.76 -7.66
N LEU A 130 -12.56 -3.12 -8.89
CA LEU A 130 -11.20 -3.39 -9.32
C LEU A 130 -10.68 -2.17 -10.06
N ASP A 131 -9.63 -1.56 -9.54
CA ASP A 131 -8.93 -0.45 -10.18
C ASP A 131 -7.44 -0.72 -10.22
N GLY A 132 -6.75 -0.07 -11.15
CA GLY A 132 -5.32 -0.24 -11.32
C GLY A 132 -4.65 1.00 -11.87
N PHE A 133 -3.41 1.21 -11.47
CA PHE A 133 -2.61 2.28 -12.02
C PHE A 133 -1.25 1.77 -12.50
N ARG A 134 -0.77 2.41 -13.55
CA ARG A 134 0.54 2.09 -14.13
C ARG A 134 1.60 3.03 -13.59
N THR A 135 2.72 2.45 -13.18
CA THR A 135 3.89 3.16 -12.70
C THR A 135 5.17 2.53 -13.24
N PHE A 136 6.31 2.94 -12.72
CA PHE A 136 7.62 2.43 -13.10
C PHE A 136 8.43 2.09 -11.85
N GLU A 137 9.08 0.95 -11.86
CA GLU A 137 10.12 0.65 -10.90
C GLU A 137 11.47 1.14 -11.44
N HIS A 138 12.14 2.04 -10.72
CA HIS A 138 13.44 2.66 -11.08
C HIS A 138 13.46 3.45 -12.39
N SER A 139 12.90 2.93 -13.48
CA SER A 139 12.96 3.58 -14.80
C SER A 139 11.82 3.17 -15.72
N GLN A 140 11.66 3.91 -16.79
CA GLN A 140 10.69 3.64 -17.86
C GLN A 140 10.81 2.24 -18.51
N TYR A 141 11.89 1.51 -18.25
CA TYR A 141 12.09 0.16 -18.78
C TYR A 141 11.48 -0.94 -17.91
N TRP A 142 11.05 -0.57 -16.71
CA TRP A 142 10.39 -1.43 -15.73
C TRP A 142 8.99 -0.91 -15.41
N PRO A 143 8.08 -0.87 -16.42
CA PRO A 143 6.70 -0.52 -16.14
C PRO A 143 6.05 -1.63 -15.32
N MET A 144 5.20 -1.23 -14.39
CA MET A 144 4.41 -2.15 -13.58
C MET A 144 2.99 -1.63 -13.41
N ASP A 145 2.03 -2.54 -13.36
CA ASP A 145 0.67 -2.27 -12.97
C ASP A 145 0.51 -2.65 -11.50
N VAL A 146 -0.14 -1.78 -10.74
CA VAL A 146 -0.61 -2.09 -9.37
C VAL A 146 -2.13 -2.14 -9.43
N ASN A 147 -2.69 -3.32 -9.13
CA ASN A 147 -4.14 -3.53 -9.16
C ASN A 147 -4.64 -3.68 -7.72
N LEU A 148 -5.77 -3.04 -7.43
CA LEU A 148 -6.42 -3.06 -6.11
C LEU A 148 -7.87 -3.53 -6.26
N VAL A 149 -8.33 -4.31 -5.29
CA VAL A 149 -9.73 -4.66 -5.11
C VAL A 149 -10.22 -3.99 -3.84
N VAL A 150 -11.17 -3.07 -3.98
CA VAL A 150 -11.66 -2.21 -2.90
C VAL A 150 -13.17 -2.33 -2.79
N GLY A 151 -13.70 -2.27 -1.58
CA GLY A 151 -15.14 -2.21 -1.34
C GLY A 151 -15.70 -0.83 -1.64
N THR A 152 -16.91 -0.77 -2.19
CA THR A 152 -17.55 0.49 -2.59
C THR A 152 -18.04 1.33 -1.42
N SER A 153 -18.39 0.71 -0.30
CA SER A 153 -18.98 1.37 0.85
C SER A 153 -17.98 1.59 1.98
N LEU A 154 -17.18 0.59 2.30
CA LEU A 154 -16.21 0.63 3.40
C LEU A 154 -14.83 1.13 2.96
N PHE A 155 -14.57 1.22 1.66
CA PHE A 155 -13.26 1.54 1.08
C PHE A 155 -12.13 0.64 1.61
N PHE A 156 -12.49 -0.56 2.08
CA PHE A 156 -11.50 -1.52 2.56
C PHE A 156 -10.81 -2.17 1.37
N VAL A 157 -9.48 -2.24 1.42
CA VAL A 157 -8.67 -2.91 0.39
C VAL A 157 -8.67 -4.41 0.67
N TYR A 158 -9.49 -5.17 -0.04
CA TYR A 158 -9.57 -6.64 0.12
C TYR A 158 -8.36 -7.37 -0.43
N GLY A 159 -7.70 -6.78 -1.41
CA GLY A 159 -6.48 -7.31 -1.95
C GLY A 159 -5.82 -6.38 -2.96
N PHE A 160 -4.55 -6.62 -3.20
CA PHE A 160 -3.78 -5.94 -4.24
C PHE A 160 -2.69 -6.86 -4.77
N ASN A 161 -2.18 -6.53 -5.94
CA ASN A 161 -0.99 -7.13 -6.52
C ASN A 161 -0.21 -6.09 -7.33
N ASP A 162 1.02 -6.45 -7.63
CA ASP A 162 1.89 -5.77 -8.58
C ASP A 162 2.21 -6.72 -9.75
N VAL A 163 2.37 -6.15 -10.92
CA VAL A 163 2.60 -6.89 -12.16
C VAL A 163 3.67 -6.20 -12.99
N GLU A 164 4.77 -6.88 -13.22
CA GLU A 164 5.78 -6.40 -14.15
C GLU A 164 5.25 -6.43 -15.58
N LEU A 165 5.43 -5.31 -16.28
CA LEU A 165 4.98 -5.15 -17.64
C LEU A 165 6.14 -4.99 -18.60
N ARG A 166 5.89 -5.37 -19.84
CA ARG A 166 6.78 -5.03 -20.92
C ARG A 166 6.63 -3.57 -21.31
N ARG A 167 7.74 -2.82 -21.43
CA ARG A 167 7.70 -1.49 -21.97
C ARG A 167 7.05 -1.46 -23.36
N SER A 168 6.03 -0.68 -23.51
CA SER A 168 5.29 -0.46 -24.76
C SER A 168 5.41 0.99 -25.22
N GLY A 169 4.80 1.31 -26.37
CA GLY A 169 4.77 2.64 -26.95
C GLY A 169 5.97 2.97 -27.83
N ALA A 170 6.00 4.17 -28.36
CA ALA A 170 7.06 4.66 -29.25
C ALA A 170 8.41 4.72 -28.52
N MET A 171 9.45 4.21 -29.15
CA MET A 171 10.81 4.18 -28.62
C MET A 171 11.82 4.59 -29.68
N ARG A 172 12.80 5.41 -29.27
CA ARG A 172 13.97 5.72 -30.09
C ARG A 172 14.85 4.47 -30.27
N PRO A 173 15.69 4.39 -31.33
CA PRO A 173 16.58 3.22 -31.55
C PRO A 173 17.40 2.84 -30.32
N ALA A 174 18.08 3.81 -29.68
CA ALA A 174 18.87 3.57 -28.48
C ALA A 174 18.03 2.99 -27.30
N GLN A 175 16.77 3.41 -27.17
CA GLN A 175 15.87 2.88 -26.15
C GLN A 175 15.48 1.41 -26.44
N ARG A 176 15.28 1.05 -27.71
CA ARG A 176 15.00 -0.34 -28.13
C ARG A 176 16.19 -1.25 -27.82
N THR A 177 17.42 -0.79 -28.16
CA THR A 177 18.65 -1.52 -27.83
C THR A 177 18.79 -1.71 -26.34
N ARG A 178 18.61 -0.65 -25.53
CA ARG A 178 18.68 -0.74 -24.07
C ARG A 178 17.65 -1.72 -23.51
N ARG A 179 16.40 -1.68 -23.99
CA ARG A 179 15.37 -2.64 -23.59
C ARG A 179 15.77 -4.07 -23.92
N ALA A 180 16.27 -4.33 -25.12
CA ALA A 180 16.69 -5.66 -25.53
C ALA A 180 17.82 -6.23 -24.66
N VAL A 181 18.76 -5.38 -24.22
CA VAL A 181 19.82 -5.76 -23.27
C VAL A 181 19.21 -6.14 -21.92
N LEU A 182 18.28 -5.34 -21.41
CA LEU A 182 17.63 -5.62 -20.12
C LEU A 182 16.77 -6.88 -20.19
N GLU A 183 15.96 -7.07 -21.23
CA GLU A 183 15.15 -8.29 -21.44
C GLU A 183 16.02 -9.56 -21.55
N ARG A 184 17.22 -9.47 -22.15
CA ARG A 184 18.18 -10.62 -22.18
C ARG A 184 18.74 -10.94 -20.80
N ARG A 185 19.00 -9.92 -19.98
CA ARG A 185 19.60 -10.08 -18.66
C ARG A 185 18.59 -10.54 -17.59
N HIS A 186 17.37 -10.04 -17.62
CA HIS A 186 16.39 -10.21 -16.56
C HIS A 186 15.14 -11.01 -16.96
N GLY A 187 15.08 -11.40 -18.24
CA GLY A 187 13.90 -12.05 -18.81
C GLY A 187 12.93 -11.03 -19.43
N ARG A 188 12.05 -11.53 -20.26
CA ARG A 188 11.00 -10.76 -20.91
C ARG A 188 9.70 -10.97 -20.17
N PRO A 189 9.02 -9.91 -19.68
CA PRO A 189 7.73 -10.04 -19.01
C PRO A 189 6.69 -10.74 -19.89
N ASP A 190 5.84 -11.55 -19.26
CA ASP A 190 4.74 -12.25 -19.91
C ASP A 190 3.72 -11.23 -20.46
N PRO A 191 3.31 -11.29 -21.73
CA PRO A 191 2.31 -10.38 -22.30
C PRO A 191 0.96 -10.47 -21.58
N ASP A 192 0.62 -11.64 -21.03
CA ASP A 192 -0.62 -11.89 -20.29
C ASP A 192 -0.50 -11.71 -18.77
N ALA A 193 0.62 -11.17 -18.29
CA ALA A 193 0.90 -11.07 -16.86
C ALA A 193 -0.24 -10.38 -16.08
N THR A 194 -0.75 -9.24 -16.58
CA THR A 194 -1.84 -8.49 -15.92
C THR A 194 -3.08 -9.37 -15.78
N ARG A 195 -3.53 -10.00 -16.86
CA ARG A 195 -4.71 -10.87 -16.84
C ARG A 195 -4.57 -12.01 -15.82
N LYS A 196 -3.44 -12.74 -15.87
CA LYS A 196 -3.17 -13.86 -14.96
C LYS A 196 -3.11 -13.43 -13.51
N ARG A 197 -2.46 -12.29 -13.22
CA ARG A 197 -2.32 -11.77 -11.87
C ARG A 197 -3.62 -11.19 -11.31
N VAL A 198 -4.41 -10.51 -12.14
CA VAL A 198 -5.74 -10.02 -11.75
C VAL A 198 -6.68 -11.20 -11.47
N GLU A 199 -6.68 -12.22 -12.34
CA GLU A 199 -7.47 -13.43 -12.12
C GLU A 199 -7.10 -14.13 -10.80
N ALA A 200 -5.81 -14.27 -10.52
CA ALA A 200 -5.33 -14.83 -9.25
C ALA A 200 -5.71 -13.97 -8.04
N LEU A 201 -5.68 -12.63 -8.18
CA LEU A 201 -6.12 -11.70 -7.15
C LEU A 201 -7.61 -11.88 -6.86
N LEU A 202 -8.45 -11.91 -7.89
CA LEU A 202 -9.89 -12.08 -7.74
C LEU A 202 -10.24 -13.44 -7.11
N ARG A 203 -9.60 -14.52 -7.54
CA ARG A 203 -9.80 -15.85 -6.93
C ARG A 203 -9.43 -15.87 -5.44
N ARG A 204 -8.45 -15.07 -5.02
CA ARG A 204 -8.04 -14.94 -3.62
C ARG A 204 -9.02 -14.13 -2.79
N VAL A 205 -9.60 -13.07 -3.37
CA VAL A 205 -10.49 -12.14 -2.68
C VAL A 205 -11.92 -12.67 -2.61
N ILE A 206 -12.39 -13.29 -3.70
CA ILE A 206 -13.77 -13.74 -3.84
C ILE A 206 -13.86 -15.21 -3.47
N PRO A 207 -14.60 -15.56 -2.39
CA PRO A 207 -14.82 -16.94 -2.05
C PRO A 207 -15.62 -17.66 -3.14
N ALA A 208 -15.31 -18.95 -3.39
CA ALA A 208 -15.90 -19.73 -4.48
C ALA A 208 -17.44 -19.83 -4.44
N ARG A 209 -18.07 -19.53 -3.30
CA ARG A 209 -19.52 -19.52 -3.11
C ARG A 209 -20.18 -18.15 -3.30
N ALA A 210 -19.41 -17.07 -3.43
CA ALA A 210 -19.94 -15.74 -3.65
C ALA A 210 -20.01 -15.47 -5.16
N ARG A 211 -21.19 -15.12 -5.67
CA ARG A 211 -21.32 -14.54 -7.01
C ARG A 211 -21.16 -13.02 -6.84
N PRO A 212 -20.05 -12.42 -7.20
CA PRO A 212 -19.86 -10.99 -7.03
C PRO A 212 -20.54 -10.21 -8.14
N CYS A 213 -21.22 -9.12 -7.78
CA CYS A 213 -21.52 -8.06 -8.72
C CYS A 213 -20.23 -7.25 -8.94
N PHE A 214 -19.73 -7.24 -10.18
CA PHE A 214 -18.60 -6.39 -10.57
C PHE A 214 -19.10 -5.18 -11.35
N GLU A 215 -18.73 -4.00 -10.89
CA GLU A 215 -18.73 -2.80 -11.73
C GLU A 215 -17.31 -2.58 -12.26
N ALA A 216 -17.10 -2.85 -13.53
CA ALA A 216 -15.84 -2.57 -14.21
C ALA A 216 -15.89 -1.15 -14.77
N THR A 217 -15.22 -0.22 -14.16
CA THR A 217 -14.96 1.10 -14.76
C THR A 217 -13.87 0.95 -15.82
N SER A 218 -14.29 0.61 -17.05
CA SER A 218 -13.41 0.65 -18.20
C SER A 218 -13.33 2.08 -18.71
N THR A 219 -12.31 2.81 -18.33
CA THR A 219 -11.88 3.98 -19.08
C THR A 219 -11.23 3.50 -20.38
N ARG A 220 -12.02 3.33 -21.44
CA ARG A 220 -11.50 3.20 -22.78
C ARG A 220 -10.65 4.45 -23.07
N PRO A 221 -9.40 4.32 -23.50
CA PRO A 221 -8.72 5.47 -24.06
C PRO A 221 -9.48 5.87 -25.31
N THR A 222 -10.09 7.06 -25.27
CA THR A 222 -10.66 7.69 -26.47
C THR A 222 -9.55 7.78 -27.49
N SER A 223 -9.71 7.05 -28.58
CA SER A 223 -8.91 7.24 -29.79
C SER A 223 -9.06 8.70 -30.20
N GLY A 224 -7.98 9.46 -30.07
CA GLY A 224 -7.95 10.86 -30.51
C GLY A 224 -8.28 10.98 -32.00
N PRO A 225 -8.91 12.10 -32.41
CA PRO A 225 -9.29 12.30 -33.79
C PRO A 225 -8.08 12.32 -34.69
N SER A 226 -8.20 11.65 -35.82
CA SER A 226 -7.27 11.68 -36.94
C SER A 226 -6.97 13.11 -37.33
N ARG A 227 -5.68 13.49 -37.39
CA ARG A 227 -5.22 14.79 -37.86
C ARG A 227 -5.60 15.00 -39.31
N GLY A 228 -6.62 15.82 -39.54
CA GLY A 228 -6.83 16.54 -40.78
C GLY A 228 -5.91 17.74 -40.81
N ALA A 229 -5.17 17.91 -41.91
CA ALA A 229 -4.34 19.10 -42.19
C ALA A 229 -5.21 20.35 -42.28
N GLY A 230 -4.85 21.41 -41.53
CA GLY A 230 -5.51 22.74 -41.63
C GLY A 230 -4.70 23.78 -40.88
N THR A 231 -4.13 24.67 -41.66
CA THR A 231 -3.38 25.88 -41.30
C THR A 231 -4.22 26.90 -40.51
N GLY A 232 -3.65 27.58 -39.51
CA GLY A 232 -4.25 28.77 -38.90
C GLY A 232 -3.78 29.05 -37.47
N HIS A 233 -3.08 30.15 -37.30
CA HIS A 233 -2.51 30.77 -36.10
C HIS A 233 -3.57 31.54 -35.25
N PRO A 234 -3.25 32.23 -34.13
CA PRO A 234 -3.64 31.87 -32.75
C PRO A 234 -4.60 32.88 -32.12
N ALA A 235 -5.28 32.54 -31.06
CA ALA A 235 -5.80 33.55 -30.13
C ALA A 235 -6.25 32.93 -28.76
N ARG A 236 -5.73 33.57 -27.74
CA ARG A 236 -6.31 33.91 -26.41
C ARG A 236 -6.74 32.83 -25.44
N ALA A 237 -6.03 32.87 -24.31
CA ALA A 237 -6.50 32.52 -22.98
C ALA A 237 -7.77 33.31 -22.63
N ASP A 238 -8.76 32.64 -22.05
CA ASP A 238 -9.53 33.05 -20.86
C ASP A 238 -10.75 32.12 -20.64
N GLN A 239 -11.04 31.93 -19.38
CA GLN A 239 -12.31 31.43 -18.84
C GLN A 239 -12.59 29.92 -18.94
N LEU A 240 -12.38 29.19 -17.86
CA LEU A 240 -13.22 28.12 -17.39
C LEU A 240 -13.25 28.12 -15.84
N GLU A 241 -14.06 28.99 -15.31
CA GLU A 241 -14.79 28.77 -14.05
C GLU A 241 -16.09 28.05 -14.42
N GLY A 242 -16.50 27.06 -13.64
CA GLY A 242 -17.88 26.57 -13.74
C GLY A 242 -18.10 25.13 -13.27
N ALA A 243 -18.62 25.05 -12.06
CA ALA A 243 -19.65 24.11 -11.60
C ALA A 243 -19.26 22.66 -11.29
N TYR A 244 -18.94 22.41 -10.05
CA TYR A 244 -19.26 21.16 -9.37
C TYR A 244 -20.74 21.23 -8.94
N ASP A 245 -21.57 20.47 -9.61
CA ASP A 245 -22.96 20.28 -9.23
C ASP A 245 -23.06 18.98 -8.43
N THR A 246 -23.28 19.12 -7.12
CA THR A 246 -23.58 18.04 -6.20
C THR A 246 -25.07 17.73 -6.31
N GLN A 247 -25.46 16.68 -7.00
CA GLN A 247 -26.78 16.12 -6.86
C GLN A 247 -26.75 14.81 -6.08
N SER A 248 -27.36 14.89 -4.90
CA SER A 248 -27.74 13.85 -3.98
C SER A 248 -28.54 12.74 -4.68
N ALA A 249 -28.04 11.49 -4.67
CA ALA A 249 -28.81 10.30 -4.94
C ALA A 249 -29.29 9.68 -3.61
N LEU A 250 -30.61 9.55 -3.49
CA LEU A 250 -31.34 8.93 -2.40
C LEU A 250 -31.06 7.40 -2.35
N PRO A 251 -31.11 6.79 -1.18
CA PRO A 251 -30.97 5.34 -1.04
C PRO A 251 -32.31 4.64 -1.24
N GLY A 252 -32.31 3.57 -2.03
CA GLY A 252 -33.37 2.56 -1.97
C GLY A 252 -34.04 2.23 -3.28
N GLU A 253 -33.44 1.28 -4.02
CA GLU A 253 -34.21 0.26 -4.73
C GLU A 253 -33.37 -1.01 -4.86
N PRO A 254 -33.93 -2.22 -4.58
CA PRO A 254 -33.21 -3.47 -4.75
C PRO A 254 -33.12 -3.83 -6.23
N CYS A 255 -31.91 -4.17 -6.67
CA CYS A 255 -31.63 -4.69 -7.99
C CYS A 255 -32.54 -5.91 -8.30
N ARG A 256 -33.56 -5.74 -9.14
CA ARG A 256 -34.30 -6.82 -9.78
C ARG A 256 -33.59 -7.10 -11.10
N THR A 257 -33.16 -8.29 -11.26
CA THR A 257 -32.58 -8.99 -12.41
C THR A 257 -31.14 -9.42 -12.21
N CYS A 258 -31.02 -10.57 -11.64
CA CYS A 258 -30.07 -11.63 -12.02
C CYS A 258 -30.85 -12.95 -11.97
#